data_f6d92e8dcf397580ab3ca6636fabafcd
#
_entry.id   f6d92e8dcf397580ab3ca6636fabafcd
#
_cell.length_a   1.000
_cell.length_b   1.000
_cell.length_c   1.000
_cell.angle_alpha   90.00
_cell.angle_beta   90.00
_cell.angle_gamma   90.00
#
_symmetry.space_group_name_H-M   'P 1'
#
loop_
_entity.id
_entity.type
_entity.pdbx_description
1 polymer ?
#
loop_
_entity_poly.entity_id
_entity_poly.type
_entity_poly.pdbx_seq_one_letter_code
_entity_poly.pdbx_strand_id
1 'polypeptide(L)'
;CKILEGDILLSLTGNVGRSCIAYGKNNLLNQRVAKLEPIDKGWLPFIYWMFNDSKMVSLMNNLATGAAQQNLSPVKLSKEKVTIPSESFINLFCSNTIDIFKQIILLNKQNQKLKQARDILLPRLMNRTIEVE
;
A
#
# COMPACT_ATOMS: atom_id res chain seq x y z
N CYS A 1 -4.66 1.33 -15.69
CA CYS A 1 -4.67 2.50 -14.82
C CYS A 1 -3.23 2.81 -14.38
N LYS A 2 -2.82 4.07 -14.48
CA LYS A 2 -1.47 4.50 -14.08
C LYS A 2 -1.40 4.66 -12.56
N ILE A 3 -0.38 4.08 -11.96
CA ILE A 3 -0.10 4.22 -10.53
C ILE A 3 0.95 5.32 -10.35
N LEU A 4 0.67 6.25 -9.46
CA LEU A 4 1.59 7.31 -9.07
C LEU A 4 2.23 6.96 -7.71
N GLU A 5 3.36 7.60 -7.44
CA GLU A 5 4.00 7.51 -6.14
C GLU A 5 3.10 8.11 -5.05
N GLY A 6 2.95 7.38 -3.96
CA GLY A 6 2.05 7.74 -2.87
C GLY A 6 0.63 7.20 -2.99
N ASP A 7 0.26 6.62 -4.14
CA ASP A 7 -1.02 5.94 -4.28
C ASP A 7 -1.11 4.76 -3.31
N ILE A 8 -2.30 4.54 -2.75
CA ILE A 8 -2.56 3.41 -1.87
C ILE A 8 -3.16 2.28 -2.70
N LEU A 9 -2.54 1.12 -2.61
CA LEU A 9 -2.94 -0.09 -3.32
C LEU A 9 -3.50 -1.11 -2.34
N LEU A 10 -4.56 -1.80 -2.73
CA LEU A 10 -5.25 -2.83 -1.96
C LEU A 10 -5.26 -4.15 -2.73
N SER A 11 -4.79 -5.22 -2.10
CA SER A 11 -4.84 -6.56 -2.66
C SER A 11 -6.26 -7.13 -2.61
N LEU A 12 -6.76 -7.53 -3.78
CA LEU A 12 -8.10 -8.12 -3.92
C LEU A 12 -8.09 -9.65 -3.96
N THR A 13 -6.92 -10.28 -4.21
CA THR A 13 -6.84 -11.73 -4.42
C THR A 13 -5.63 -12.32 -3.70
N GLY A 14 -5.81 -13.48 -3.10
CA GLY A 14 -4.79 -14.19 -2.35
C GLY A 14 -4.60 -13.61 -0.95
N ASN A 15 -3.76 -12.62 -0.78
CA ASN A 15 -3.60 -11.87 0.47
C ASN A 15 -4.59 -10.71 0.54
N VAL A 16 -5.88 -11.03 0.61
CA VAL A 16 -6.97 -10.05 0.63
C VAL A 16 -6.81 -9.05 1.79
N GLY A 17 -7.12 -7.78 1.51
CA GLY A 17 -7.12 -6.73 2.52
C GLY A 17 -5.73 -6.18 2.87
N ARG A 18 -4.65 -6.69 2.30
CA ARG A 18 -3.33 -6.05 2.45
C ARG A 18 -3.27 -4.78 1.63
N SER A 19 -2.89 -3.70 2.28
CA SER A 19 -2.64 -2.43 1.60
C SER A 19 -1.15 -2.06 1.63
N CYS A 20 -0.73 -1.32 0.63
CA CYS A 20 0.62 -0.75 0.58
C CYS A 20 0.60 0.60 -0.13
N ILE A 21 1.64 1.40 0.11
CA ILE A 21 1.88 2.65 -0.60
C ILE A 21 2.72 2.34 -1.83
N ALA A 22 2.29 2.84 -2.99
CA ALA A 22 3.03 2.70 -4.23
C ALA A 22 4.28 3.61 -4.22
N TYR A 23 5.39 3.07 -4.67
CA TYR A 23 6.63 3.80 -4.88
C TYR A 23 7.28 3.39 -6.20
N GLY A 24 8.11 4.27 -6.73
CA GLY A 24 8.76 4.05 -8.02
C GLY A 24 7.97 4.66 -9.19
N LYS A 25 8.47 4.42 -10.41
CA LYS A 25 7.91 4.98 -11.63
C LYS A 25 7.41 3.88 -12.56
N ASN A 26 6.46 4.23 -13.43
CA ASN A 26 5.95 3.35 -14.49
C ASN A 26 5.27 2.06 -13.98
N ASN A 27 4.62 2.12 -12.83
CA ASN A 27 3.83 1.01 -12.34
C ASN A 27 2.44 1.00 -13.03
N LEU A 28 1.99 -0.20 -13.37
CA LEU A 28 0.66 -0.43 -13.94
C LEU A 28 -0.17 -1.28 -12.97
N LEU A 29 -1.44 -0.95 -12.87
CA LEU A 29 -2.39 -1.71 -12.06
C LEU A 29 -2.78 -2.99 -12.79
N ASN A 30 -2.77 -4.12 -12.08
CA ASN A 30 -3.35 -5.36 -12.57
C ASN A 30 -4.75 -5.59 -11.94
N GLN A 31 -5.51 -6.52 -12.49
CA GLN A 31 -6.87 -6.83 -12.08
C GLN A 31 -7.02 -7.40 -10.64
N ARG A 32 -5.92 -7.75 -10.00
CA ARG A 32 -5.91 -8.32 -8.63
C ARG A 32 -5.64 -7.28 -7.54
N VAL A 33 -5.44 -6.05 -7.95
CA VAL A 33 -5.11 -4.94 -7.07
C VAL A 33 -6.04 -3.77 -7.38
N ALA A 34 -6.59 -3.15 -6.36
CA ALA A 34 -7.33 -1.90 -6.48
C ALA A 34 -6.47 -0.72 -6.05
N LYS A 35 -6.68 0.41 -6.66
CA LYS A 35 -6.18 1.70 -6.20
C LYS A 35 -7.26 2.36 -5.33
N LEU A 36 -6.88 2.79 -4.13
CA LEU A 36 -7.75 3.56 -3.25
C LEU A 36 -7.55 5.04 -3.54
N GLU A 37 -8.60 5.70 -4.01
CA GLU A 37 -8.58 7.14 -4.26
C GLU A 37 -9.47 7.85 -3.25
N PRO A 38 -8.91 8.66 -2.34
CA PRO A 38 -9.71 9.50 -1.46
C PRO A 38 -10.37 10.63 -2.24
N ILE A 39 -11.53 11.10 -1.76
CA ILE A 39 -12.24 12.26 -2.31
C ILE A 39 -11.34 13.51 -2.22
N ASP A 40 -10.68 13.70 -1.07
CA ASP A 40 -9.65 14.71 -0.86
C ASP A 40 -8.28 14.04 -0.78
N LYS A 41 -7.33 14.48 -1.60
CA LYS A 41 -5.95 13.96 -1.60
C LYS A 41 -5.23 14.16 -0.28
N GLY A 42 -5.61 15.18 0.50
CA GLY A 42 -5.11 15.38 1.86
C GLY A 42 -5.44 14.24 2.81
N TRP A 43 -6.44 13.41 2.49
CA TRP A 43 -6.87 12.28 3.33
C TRP A 43 -6.10 10.98 3.09
N LEU A 44 -5.08 10.99 2.23
CA LEU A 44 -4.26 9.78 1.98
C LEU A 44 -3.72 9.14 3.28
N PRO A 45 -3.18 9.88 4.27
CA PRO A 45 -2.75 9.26 5.53
C PRO A 45 -3.91 8.54 6.23
N PHE A 46 -5.08 9.16 6.35
CA PHE A 46 -6.25 8.57 6.99
C PHE A 46 -6.69 7.28 6.28
N ILE A 47 -6.81 7.29 4.95
CA ILE A 47 -7.17 6.11 4.15
C ILE A 47 -6.16 4.98 4.35
N TYR A 48 -4.87 5.31 4.35
CA TYR A 48 -3.82 4.31 4.59
C TYR A 48 -3.98 3.63 5.95
N TRP A 49 -4.15 4.40 7.01
CA TRP A 49 -4.33 3.85 8.37
C TRP A 49 -5.64 3.10 8.50
N MET A 50 -6.74 3.62 7.97
CA MET A 50 -8.05 2.97 8.01
C MET A 50 -8.03 1.59 7.34
N PHE A 51 -7.40 1.46 6.17
CA PHE A 51 -7.32 0.18 5.46
C PHE A 51 -6.26 -0.78 6.03
N ASN A 52 -5.40 -0.32 6.94
CA ASN A 52 -4.49 -1.17 7.72
C ASN A 52 -5.01 -1.48 9.13
N ASP A 53 -6.15 -0.92 9.53
CA ASP A 53 -6.77 -1.26 10.81
C ASP A 53 -7.26 -2.71 10.83
N SER A 54 -7.08 -3.38 11.96
CA SER A 54 -7.40 -4.80 12.12
C SER A 54 -8.88 -5.12 11.86
N LYS A 55 -9.79 -4.21 12.24
CA LYS A 55 -11.23 -4.39 12.01
C LYS A 55 -11.57 -4.28 10.53
N MET A 56 -10.96 -3.33 9.82
CA MET A 56 -11.12 -3.17 8.38
C MET A 56 -10.55 -4.37 7.62
N VAL A 57 -9.38 -4.86 8.01
CA VAL A 57 -8.78 -6.07 7.42
C VAL A 57 -9.66 -7.28 7.67
N SER A 58 -10.20 -7.45 8.87
CA SER A 58 -11.13 -8.53 9.20
C SER A 58 -12.43 -8.45 8.39
N LEU A 59 -12.99 -7.25 8.23
CA LEU A 59 -14.16 -7.01 7.39
C LEU A 59 -13.89 -7.46 5.94
N MET A 60 -12.79 -7.03 5.37
CA MET A 60 -12.41 -7.38 4.00
C MET A 60 -12.22 -8.89 3.82
N ASN A 61 -11.61 -9.57 4.79
CA ASN A 61 -11.44 -11.03 4.77
C ASN A 61 -12.78 -11.76 4.86
N ASN A 62 -13.72 -11.27 5.66
CA ASN A 62 -15.07 -11.84 5.78
C ASN A 62 -15.91 -11.66 4.49
N LEU A 63 -15.67 -10.58 3.74
CA LEU A 63 -16.34 -10.31 2.46
C LEU A 63 -15.75 -11.11 1.31
N ALA A 64 -14.52 -11.58 1.47
CA ALA A 64 -13.83 -12.35 0.45
C ALA A 64 -14.48 -13.72 0.27
N THR A 65 -14.56 -14.18 -0.97
CA THR A 65 -15.13 -15.47 -1.36
C THR A 65 -14.08 -16.32 -2.07
N GLY A 66 -14.21 -17.63 -1.96
CA GLY A 66 -13.34 -18.62 -2.60
C GLY A 66 -12.64 -19.53 -1.61
N ALA A 67 -12.78 -20.85 -1.78
CA ALA A 67 -12.22 -21.84 -0.86
C ALA A 67 -10.70 -22.03 -1.04
N ALA A 68 -10.23 -22.08 -2.30
CA ALA A 68 -8.81 -22.28 -2.60
C ALA A 68 -8.05 -20.94 -2.74
N GLN A 69 -8.69 -19.92 -3.26
CA GLN A 69 -8.12 -18.59 -3.41
C GLN A 69 -9.19 -17.54 -3.09
N GLN A 70 -8.98 -16.83 -1.99
CA GLN A 70 -9.87 -15.75 -1.60
C GLN A 70 -9.83 -14.61 -2.61
N ASN A 71 -11.00 -14.08 -2.92
CA ASN A 71 -11.16 -12.94 -3.81
C ASN A 71 -12.18 -11.94 -3.23
N LEU A 72 -11.76 -10.69 -3.09
CA LEU A 72 -12.59 -9.59 -2.61
C LEU A 72 -13.16 -8.83 -3.81
N SER A 73 -14.48 -8.77 -3.88
CA SER A 73 -15.16 -7.95 -4.87
C SER A 73 -15.16 -6.48 -4.45
N PRO A 74 -14.61 -5.56 -5.26
CA PRO A 74 -14.69 -4.12 -4.99
C PRO A 74 -16.13 -3.63 -4.85
N VAL A 75 -17.06 -4.21 -5.61
CA VAL A 75 -18.48 -3.87 -5.56
C VAL A 75 -19.11 -4.29 -4.23
N LYS A 76 -18.70 -5.44 -3.66
CA LYS A 76 -19.17 -5.83 -2.32
C LYS A 76 -18.61 -4.89 -1.26
N LEU A 77 -17.32 -4.59 -1.33
CA LEU A 77 -16.68 -3.68 -0.39
C LEU A 77 -17.30 -2.27 -0.42
N SER A 78 -17.63 -1.74 -1.60
CA SER A 78 -18.23 -0.41 -1.73
C SER A 78 -19.66 -0.29 -1.16
N LYS A 79 -20.33 -1.42 -0.92
CA LYS A 79 -21.69 -1.46 -0.28
C LYS A 79 -21.64 -1.51 1.24
N GLU A 80 -20.47 -1.78 1.80
CA GLU A 80 -20.31 -1.87 3.24
C GLU A 80 -20.35 -0.48 3.89
N LYS A 81 -21.09 -0.41 4.99
CA LYS A 81 -21.20 0.83 5.78
C LYS A 81 -20.08 0.85 6.81
N VAL A 82 -19.20 1.82 6.72
CA VAL A 82 -18.11 2.03 7.67
C VAL A 82 -18.35 3.33 8.41
N THR A 83 -18.21 3.32 9.71
CA THR A 83 -18.26 4.56 10.50
C THR A 83 -16.93 5.30 10.32
N ILE A 84 -17.01 6.53 9.81
CA ILE A 84 -15.85 7.42 9.68
C ILE A 84 -16.01 8.61 10.61
N PRO A 85 -14.92 9.19 11.13
CA PRO A 85 -14.97 10.41 11.92
C PRO A 85 -15.48 11.61 11.11
N SER A 86 -15.80 12.71 11.80
CA SER A 86 -16.13 13.96 11.12
C SER A 86 -14.92 14.45 10.29
N GLU A 87 -15.21 15.24 9.26
CA GLU A 87 -14.19 15.81 8.38
C GLU A 87 -13.13 16.61 9.15
N SER A 88 -13.53 17.36 10.17
CA SER A 88 -12.61 18.11 11.02
C SER A 88 -11.61 17.21 11.76
N PHE A 89 -12.05 16.05 12.25
CA PHE A 89 -11.16 15.07 12.86
C PHE A 89 -10.23 14.40 11.85
N ILE A 90 -10.73 14.07 10.65
CA ILE A 90 -9.88 13.52 9.58
C ILE A 90 -8.79 14.51 9.19
N ASN A 91 -9.13 15.78 9.03
CA ASN A 91 -8.17 16.83 8.69
C ASN A 91 -7.13 17.02 9.81
N LEU A 92 -7.56 17.03 11.07
CA LEU A 92 -6.64 17.10 12.21
C LEU A 92 -5.72 15.87 12.27
N PHE A 93 -6.25 14.67 12.06
CA PHE A 93 -5.45 13.44 12.00
C PHE A 93 -4.42 13.50 10.87
N CYS A 94 -4.84 13.91 9.67
CA CYS A 94 -3.96 14.00 8.51
C CYS A 94 -2.87 15.04 8.71
N SER A 95 -3.19 16.22 9.26
CA SER A 95 -2.18 17.26 9.55
C SER A 95 -1.09 16.78 10.51
N ASN A 96 -1.45 15.96 11.50
CA ASN A 96 -0.50 15.42 12.47
C ASN A 96 0.28 14.20 11.95
N THR A 97 -0.22 13.50 10.93
CA THR A 97 0.38 12.24 10.46
C THR A 97 1.01 12.33 9.07
N ILE A 98 0.82 13.45 8.36
CA ILE A 98 1.31 13.60 6.98
C ILE A 98 2.83 13.41 6.87
N ASP A 99 3.59 13.88 7.84
CA ASP A 99 5.05 13.76 7.79
C ASP A 99 5.51 12.32 8.07
N ILE A 100 4.80 11.59 8.94
CA ILE A 100 5.03 10.16 9.14
C ILE A 100 4.73 9.41 7.84
N PHE A 101 3.64 9.74 7.16
CA PHE A 101 3.27 9.12 5.89
C PHE A 101 4.33 9.37 4.81
N LYS A 102 4.85 10.60 4.70
CA LYS A 102 5.96 10.94 3.79
C LYS A 102 7.24 10.17 4.14
N GLN A 103 7.55 10.01 5.43
CA GLN A 103 8.72 9.24 5.87
C GLN A 103 8.59 7.75 5.49
N ILE A 104 7.41 7.15 5.59
CA ILE A 104 7.17 5.78 5.14
C ILE A 104 7.48 5.64 3.64
N ILE A 105 7.03 6.59 2.81
CA ILE A 105 7.31 6.59 1.37
C ILE A 105 8.83 6.69 1.13
N LEU A 106 9.50 7.61 1.80
CA LEU A 106 10.94 7.83 1.66
C LEU A 106 11.76 6.59 2.04
N LEU A 107 11.45 5.99 3.19
CA LEU A 107 12.12 4.78 3.69
C LEU A 107 11.92 3.59 2.75
N ASN A 108 10.71 3.42 2.21
CA ASN A 108 10.44 2.36 1.22
C ASN A 108 11.28 2.56 -0.06
N LYS A 109 11.44 3.79 -0.53
CA LYS A 109 12.31 4.11 -1.68
C LYS A 109 13.78 3.82 -1.39
N GLN A 110 14.25 4.17 -0.21
CA GLN A 110 15.62 3.87 0.22
C GLN A 110 15.84 2.36 0.29
N ASN A 111 14.93 1.63 0.90
CA ASN A 111 14.98 0.17 0.98
C ASN A 111 15.00 -0.49 -0.41
N GLN A 112 14.24 0.03 -1.37
CA GLN A 112 14.28 -0.47 -2.74
C GLN A 112 15.65 -0.25 -3.38
N LYS A 113 16.22 0.95 -3.24
CA LYS A 113 17.57 1.25 -3.76
C LYS A 113 18.64 0.37 -3.12
N LEU A 114 18.56 0.15 -1.80
CA LEU A 114 19.48 -0.73 -1.09
C LEU A 114 19.37 -2.18 -1.56
N LYS A 115 18.15 -2.67 -1.79
CA LYS A 115 17.93 -4.02 -2.37
C LYS A 115 18.55 -4.11 -3.78
N GLN A 116 18.32 -3.12 -4.63
CA GLN A 116 18.92 -3.08 -5.97
C GLN A 116 20.46 -3.06 -5.91
N ALA A 117 21.03 -2.25 -5.03
CA ALA A 117 22.48 -2.20 -4.84
C ALA A 117 23.03 -3.55 -4.36
N ARG A 118 22.37 -4.19 -3.38
CA ARG A 118 22.73 -5.53 -2.93
C ARG A 118 22.70 -6.55 -4.07
N ASP A 119 21.63 -6.56 -4.85
CA ASP A 119 21.42 -7.54 -5.92
C ASP A 119 22.43 -7.38 -7.08
N ILE A 120 22.97 -6.17 -7.26
CA ILE A 120 24.03 -5.88 -8.21
C ILE A 120 25.42 -6.25 -7.64
N LEU A 121 25.66 -5.94 -6.36
CA LEU A 121 26.99 -6.10 -5.75
C LEU A 121 27.25 -7.54 -5.31
N LEU A 122 26.26 -8.24 -4.78
CA LEU A 122 26.44 -9.58 -4.23
C LEU A 122 27.01 -10.59 -5.23
N PRO A 123 26.51 -10.70 -6.46
CA PRO A 123 27.11 -11.58 -7.47
C PRO A 123 28.55 -11.20 -7.83
N ARG A 124 28.85 -9.89 -7.87
CA ARG A 124 30.20 -9.40 -8.20
C ARG A 124 31.22 -9.72 -7.12
N LEU A 125 30.81 -9.63 -5.85
CA LEU A 125 31.64 -10.03 -4.71
C LEU A 125 31.85 -11.54 -4.69
N MET A 126 30.79 -12.33 -4.91
CA MET A 126 30.90 -13.80 -4.93
C MET A 126 31.79 -14.31 -6.06
N ASN A 127 31.77 -13.66 -7.22
CA ASN A 127 32.61 -14.00 -8.38
C ASN A 127 34.00 -13.33 -8.33
N ARG A 128 34.37 -12.68 -7.22
CA ARG A 128 35.62 -11.95 -7.04
C ARG A 128 35.91 -10.91 -8.14
N THR A 129 34.84 -10.36 -8.75
CA THR A 129 34.97 -9.30 -9.75
C THR A 129 35.20 -7.93 -9.06
N ILE A 130 34.89 -7.84 -7.78
CA ILE A 130 35.15 -6.71 -6.90
C ILE A 130 35.80 -7.27 -5.64
N GLU A 131 36.90 -6.72 -5.21
CA GLU A 131 37.54 -7.03 -3.91
C GLU A 131 37.17 -5.92 -2.92
N VAL A 132 37.02 -6.33 -1.66
CA VAL A 132 36.83 -5.39 -0.55
C VAL A 132 38.13 -5.37 0.22
N GLU A 133 38.75 -4.20 0.30
CA GLU A 133 39.93 -3.96 1.15
C GLU A 133 39.55 -3.94 2.63
#